data_9cd1abd0a9f140810b59ce61bb02bed7
#
_entry.id   9cd1abd0a9f140810b59ce61bb02bed7
#
_cell.length_a   1.000
_cell.length_b   1.000
_cell.length_c   1.000
_cell.angle_alpha   90.00
_cell.angle_beta   90.00
_cell.angle_gamma   90.00
#
_symmetry.space_group_name_H-M   'P 1'
#
loop_
_entity.id
_entity.type
_entity.pdbx_description
1 polymer ?
#
loop_
_entity_poly.entity_id
_entity_poly.type
_entity_poly.pdbx_seq_one_letter_code
_entity_poly.pdbx_strand_id
1 'polypeptide(L)'
;MRISTFGYVGKQGVKNIWRNKMFSLASIATMSACIFLFGLFFSILVNFQYIIKSAEEGVAITVFFNDDATEEQKKEIGEQLESRDDVSEVKYVSADDAWAEFQKEYFGDNPELAEGFKDDNPLAGSDNYEVYMKTVKGDNKDLIAKSKSLSATQQDLVKFAQSLDGVRQVNKSDVVANTLSSVNMLVAYVSIAIIAILLGVSIFLISNTITIGITVRKEEIGIMKLIGATNFF
;
A
#
# COMPACT_ATOMS: atom_id res chain seq x y z
N MET A 1 22.94 -36.49 25.91
CA MET A 1 23.42 -36.74 24.52
C MET A 1 24.84 -36.22 24.41
N ARG A 2 25.79 -37.04 23.94
CA ARG A 2 27.20 -36.62 23.82
C ARG A 2 27.36 -35.68 22.62
N ILE A 3 28.15 -34.62 22.74
CA ILE A 3 28.42 -33.62 21.70
C ILE A 3 28.90 -34.28 20.38
N SER A 4 29.63 -35.38 20.49
CA SER A 4 30.06 -36.19 19.34
C SER A 4 28.92 -36.82 18.54
N THR A 5 27.79 -37.15 19.19
CA THR A 5 26.59 -37.70 18.53
C THR A 5 25.90 -36.63 17.69
N PHE A 6 25.88 -35.37 18.16
CA PHE A 6 25.28 -34.25 17.45
C PHE A 6 26.04 -33.91 16.15
N GLY A 7 27.39 -33.93 16.23
CA GLY A 7 28.25 -33.74 15.05
C GLY A 7 28.10 -34.85 14.00
N TYR A 8 27.98 -36.09 14.46
CA TYR A 8 27.77 -37.25 13.57
C TYR A 8 26.42 -37.19 12.87
N VAL A 9 25.32 -36.91 13.63
CA VAL A 9 23.97 -36.82 13.09
C VAL A 9 23.87 -35.65 12.11
N GLY A 10 24.48 -34.50 12.42
CA GLY A 10 24.53 -33.35 11.51
C GLY A 10 25.21 -33.66 10.19
N LYS A 11 26.40 -34.29 10.25
CA LYS A 11 27.16 -34.73 9.07
C LYS A 11 26.38 -35.75 8.22
N GLN A 12 25.69 -36.68 8.89
CA GLN A 12 24.85 -37.67 8.20
C GLN A 12 23.62 -37.01 7.53
N GLY A 13 23.02 -36.03 8.20
CA GLY A 13 21.92 -35.21 7.65
C GLY A 13 22.34 -34.49 6.37
N VAL A 14 23.44 -33.76 6.40
CA VAL A 14 23.98 -33.06 5.22
C VAL A 14 24.29 -34.06 4.09
N LYS A 15 24.90 -35.21 4.38
CA LYS A 15 25.18 -36.25 3.37
C LYS A 15 23.89 -36.80 2.73
N ASN A 16 22.80 -36.94 3.51
CA ASN A 16 21.51 -37.39 3.02
C ASN A 16 20.84 -36.36 2.14
N ILE A 17 20.96 -35.06 2.47
CA ILE A 17 20.48 -33.95 1.62
C ILE A 17 21.11 -34.02 0.21
N TRP A 18 22.43 -34.21 0.14
CA TRP A 18 23.13 -34.32 -1.15
C TRP A 18 22.80 -35.62 -1.90
N ARG A 19 22.55 -36.71 -1.20
CA ARG A 19 22.17 -38.00 -1.80
C ARG A 19 20.75 -37.95 -2.38
N ASN A 20 19.82 -37.17 -1.75
CA ASN A 20 18.44 -37.00 -2.14
C ASN A 20 18.16 -35.56 -2.66
N LYS A 21 18.96 -35.09 -3.61
CA LYS A 21 18.95 -33.69 -4.09
C LYS A 21 17.58 -33.19 -4.46
N MET A 22 16.80 -33.97 -5.22
CA MET A 22 15.49 -33.53 -5.70
C MET A 22 14.47 -33.32 -4.59
N PHE A 23 14.45 -34.24 -3.59
CA PHE A 23 13.55 -34.11 -2.43
C PHE A 23 13.94 -32.97 -1.53
N SER A 24 15.24 -32.81 -1.25
CA SER A 24 15.74 -31.74 -0.42
C SER A 24 15.49 -30.38 -1.07
N LEU A 25 15.73 -30.28 -2.39
CA LEU A 25 15.45 -29.06 -3.15
C LEU A 25 13.95 -28.72 -3.13
N ALA A 26 13.08 -29.74 -3.29
CA ALA A 26 11.64 -29.57 -3.21
C ALA A 26 11.21 -28.99 -1.86
N SER A 27 11.68 -29.58 -0.77
CA SER A 27 11.33 -29.12 0.57
C SER A 27 11.85 -27.71 0.86
N ILE A 28 13.09 -27.40 0.47
CA ILE A 28 13.69 -26.07 0.63
C ILE A 28 12.90 -25.04 -0.20
N ALA A 29 12.60 -25.34 -1.47
CA ALA A 29 11.87 -24.45 -2.33
C ALA A 29 10.46 -24.13 -1.78
N THR A 30 9.74 -25.15 -1.27
CA THR A 30 8.43 -24.98 -0.67
C THR A 30 8.49 -24.12 0.59
N MET A 31 9.44 -24.41 1.51
CA MET A 31 9.62 -23.61 2.72
C MET A 31 10.00 -22.17 2.40
N SER A 32 10.93 -21.97 1.45
CA SER A 32 11.34 -20.63 1.02
C SER A 32 10.17 -19.85 0.41
N ALA A 33 9.34 -20.49 -0.43
CA ALA A 33 8.15 -19.89 -1.00
C ALA A 33 7.14 -19.49 0.08
N CYS A 34 6.90 -20.33 1.08
CA CYS A 34 6.00 -20.01 2.19
C CYS A 34 6.51 -18.82 3.01
N ILE A 35 7.80 -18.79 3.36
CA ILE A 35 8.40 -17.68 4.12
C ILE A 35 8.35 -16.39 3.30
N PHE A 36 8.66 -16.46 2.00
CA PHE A 36 8.60 -15.32 1.09
C PHE A 36 7.18 -14.76 0.98
N LEU A 37 6.18 -15.62 0.79
CA LEU A 37 4.77 -15.21 0.73
C LEU A 37 4.30 -14.56 2.04
N PHE A 38 4.70 -15.14 3.18
CA PHE A 38 4.38 -14.56 4.49
C PHE A 38 5.01 -13.18 4.66
N GLY A 39 6.30 -13.03 4.32
CA GLY A 39 7.01 -11.75 4.41
C GLY A 39 6.42 -10.69 3.46
N LEU A 40 6.06 -11.09 2.26
CA LEU A 40 5.41 -10.23 1.27
C LEU A 40 4.04 -9.75 1.78
N PHE A 41 3.21 -10.66 2.29
CA PHE A 41 1.90 -10.33 2.84
C PHE A 41 2.02 -9.39 4.05
N PHE A 42 2.94 -9.66 4.97
CA PHE A 42 3.21 -8.80 6.12
C PHE A 42 3.67 -7.40 5.71
N SER A 43 4.60 -7.32 4.75
CA SER A 43 5.09 -6.03 4.22
C SER A 43 3.95 -5.19 3.63
N ILE A 44 3.03 -5.83 2.91
CA ILE A 44 1.88 -5.16 2.32
C ILE A 44 0.95 -4.61 3.39
N LEU A 45 0.61 -5.42 4.39
CA LEU A 45 -0.27 -4.98 5.47
C LEU A 45 0.28 -3.75 6.19
N VAL A 46 1.59 -3.73 6.50
CA VAL A 46 2.22 -2.60 7.17
C VAL A 46 2.22 -1.35 6.30
N ASN A 47 2.60 -1.48 5.03
CA ASN A 47 2.61 -0.34 4.10
C ASN A 47 1.20 0.19 3.85
N PHE A 48 0.21 -0.68 3.76
CA PHE A 48 -1.18 -0.30 3.57
C PHE A 48 -1.73 0.52 4.75
N GLN A 49 -1.45 0.07 5.98
CA GLN A 49 -1.82 0.83 7.18
C GLN A 49 -1.16 2.21 7.21
N TYR A 50 0.10 2.30 6.82
CA TYR A 50 0.82 3.58 6.73
C TYR A 50 0.19 4.53 5.72
N ILE A 51 -0.15 4.05 4.52
CA ILE A 51 -0.78 4.86 3.46
C ILE A 51 -2.15 5.39 3.93
N ILE A 52 -2.99 4.54 4.53
CA ILE A 52 -4.29 4.98 5.04
C ILE A 52 -4.13 6.01 6.15
N LYS A 53 -3.23 5.78 7.10
CA LYS A 53 -2.96 6.73 8.18
C LYS A 53 -2.49 8.08 7.64
N SER A 54 -1.59 8.09 6.68
CA SER A 54 -1.12 9.32 6.03
C SER A 54 -2.25 10.06 5.30
N ALA A 55 -3.19 9.34 4.68
CA ALA A 55 -4.36 9.95 4.04
C ALA A 55 -5.39 10.50 5.05
N GLU A 56 -5.48 9.91 6.24
CA GLU A 56 -6.36 10.39 7.33
C GLU A 56 -5.82 11.62 8.04
N GLU A 57 -4.50 11.72 8.18
CA GLU A 57 -3.82 12.80 8.89
C GLU A 57 -3.52 14.01 7.99
N GLY A 58 -3.62 13.84 6.67
CA GLY A 58 -3.35 14.90 5.71
C GLY A 58 -4.53 15.83 5.46
N VAL A 59 -4.24 16.95 4.80
CA VAL A 59 -5.28 17.88 4.32
C VAL A 59 -6.24 17.15 3.40
N ALA A 60 -7.51 17.20 3.70
CA ALA A 60 -8.55 16.57 2.89
C ALA A 60 -8.94 17.42 1.69
N ILE A 61 -9.21 18.70 1.94
CA ILE A 61 -9.55 19.69 0.91
C ILE A 61 -8.93 21.04 1.27
N THR A 62 -8.67 21.85 0.24
CA THR A 62 -8.28 23.25 0.37
C THR A 62 -9.37 24.13 -0.24
N VAL A 63 -9.90 25.06 0.54
CA VAL A 63 -10.99 25.93 0.16
C VAL A 63 -10.47 27.35 -0.06
N PHE A 64 -10.49 27.81 -1.31
CA PHE A 64 -10.09 29.16 -1.68
C PHE A 64 -11.28 30.09 -1.73
N PHE A 65 -11.08 31.33 -1.30
CA PHE A 65 -12.11 32.36 -1.26
C PHE A 65 -12.21 33.13 -2.59
N ASN A 66 -13.35 33.76 -2.82
CA ASN A 66 -13.49 34.78 -3.86
C ASN A 66 -12.60 35.98 -3.54
N ASP A 67 -12.11 36.66 -4.59
CA ASP A 67 -11.20 37.80 -4.42
C ASP A 67 -11.88 39.01 -3.70
N ASP A 68 -13.20 39.04 -3.70
CA ASP A 68 -14.05 40.04 -3.03
C ASP A 68 -14.65 39.57 -1.69
N ALA A 69 -14.23 38.36 -1.21
CA ALA A 69 -14.75 37.82 0.05
C ALA A 69 -14.35 38.68 1.24
N THR A 70 -15.34 39.11 2.03
CA THR A 70 -15.10 39.86 3.26
C THR A 70 -14.57 38.94 4.39
N GLU A 71 -13.94 39.53 5.41
CA GLU A 71 -13.47 38.77 6.56
C GLU A 71 -14.62 38.10 7.33
N GLU A 72 -15.81 38.71 7.34
CA GLU A 72 -17.02 38.10 7.89
C GLU A 72 -17.42 36.84 7.10
N GLN A 73 -17.40 36.90 5.76
CA GLN A 73 -17.70 35.74 4.92
C GLN A 73 -16.67 34.62 5.10
N LYS A 74 -15.38 34.94 5.14
CA LYS A 74 -14.33 33.95 5.41
C LYS A 74 -14.57 33.25 6.73
N LYS A 75 -14.88 34.02 7.79
CA LYS A 75 -15.18 33.47 9.12
C LYS A 75 -16.41 32.57 9.10
N GLU A 76 -17.50 32.99 8.42
CA GLU A 76 -18.72 32.18 8.30
C GLU A 76 -18.47 30.87 7.57
N ILE A 77 -17.67 30.88 6.50
CA ILE A 77 -17.24 29.67 5.80
C ILE A 77 -16.48 28.74 6.77
N GLY A 78 -15.54 29.26 7.56
CA GLY A 78 -14.80 28.49 8.56
C GLY A 78 -15.72 27.84 9.58
N GLU A 79 -16.65 28.61 10.16
CA GLU A 79 -17.61 28.11 11.16
C GLU A 79 -18.54 27.03 10.56
N GLN A 80 -18.98 27.18 9.31
CA GLN A 80 -19.80 26.18 8.63
C GLN A 80 -19.02 24.88 8.35
N LEU A 81 -17.74 24.97 7.96
CA LEU A 81 -16.88 23.81 7.77
C LEU A 81 -16.58 23.10 9.10
N GLU A 82 -16.29 23.84 10.16
CA GLU A 82 -16.04 23.29 11.51
C GLU A 82 -17.29 22.63 12.13
N SER A 83 -18.49 23.10 11.78
CA SER A 83 -19.75 22.54 12.28
C SER A 83 -20.04 21.13 11.79
N ARG A 84 -19.33 20.63 10.81
CA ARG A 84 -19.55 19.30 10.23
C ARG A 84 -18.96 18.20 11.13
N ASP A 85 -19.69 17.12 11.26
CA ASP A 85 -19.29 15.99 12.09
C ASP A 85 -18.07 15.23 11.53
N ASP A 86 -17.82 15.31 10.22
CA ASP A 86 -16.74 14.63 9.51
C ASP A 86 -15.43 15.45 9.44
N VAL A 87 -15.46 16.72 9.88
CA VAL A 87 -14.32 17.63 9.94
C VAL A 87 -13.66 17.57 11.32
N SER A 88 -12.34 17.41 11.36
CA SER A 88 -11.55 17.41 12.60
C SER A 88 -10.95 18.77 12.93
N GLU A 89 -10.50 19.48 11.90
CA GLU A 89 -9.82 20.78 12.04
C GLU A 89 -10.00 21.59 10.75
N VAL A 90 -10.13 22.90 10.93
CA VAL A 90 -10.10 23.88 9.83
C VAL A 90 -9.01 24.89 10.15
N LYS A 91 -7.96 24.92 9.32
CA LYS A 91 -6.80 25.79 9.52
C LYS A 91 -6.81 26.88 8.45
N TYR A 92 -6.83 28.13 8.89
CA TYR A 92 -6.63 29.26 7.99
C TYR A 92 -5.16 29.38 7.59
N VAL A 93 -4.90 29.50 6.31
CA VAL A 93 -3.56 29.72 5.75
C VAL A 93 -3.61 31.02 4.94
N SER A 94 -2.83 32.01 5.39
CA SER A 94 -2.69 33.25 4.64
C SER A 94 -1.84 33.05 3.38
N ALA A 95 -1.98 33.96 2.42
CA ALA A 95 -1.15 33.95 1.21
C ALA A 95 0.35 34.06 1.54
N ASP A 96 0.71 34.78 2.58
CA ASP A 96 2.09 34.94 3.02
C ASP A 96 2.63 33.67 3.67
N ASP A 97 1.82 33.00 4.51
CA ASP A 97 2.19 31.72 5.11
C ASP A 97 2.36 30.63 4.03
N ALA A 98 1.41 30.58 3.09
CA ALA A 98 1.47 29.65 1.96
C ALA A 98 2.74 29.88 1.11
N TRP A 99 3.10 31.14 0.88
CA TRP A 99 4.33 31.46 0.17
C TRP A 99 5.58 31.08 0.94
N ALA A 100 5.61 31.33 2.23
CA ALA A 100 6.74 30.95 3.09
C ALA A 100 6.94 29.42 3.13
N GLU A 101 5.85 28.67 3.19
CA GLU A 101 5.91 27.21 3.16
C GLU A 101 6.36 26.68 1.80
N PHE A 102 5.83 27.25 0.71
CA PHE A 102 6.28 26.93 -0.65
C PHE A 102 7.76 27.19 -0.85
N GLN A 103 8.26 28.35 -0.40
CA GLN A 103 9.70 28.67 -0.48
C GLN A 103 10.55 27.66 0.26
N LYS A 104 10.13 27.25 1.44
CA LYS A 104 10.86 26.26 2.25
C LYS A 104 10.88 24.89 1.60
N GLU A 105 9.77 24.46 1.01
CA GLU A 105 9.64 23.13 0.39
C GLU A 105 10.41 23.04 -0.94
N TYR A 106 10.27 24.06 -1.81
CA TYR A 106 10.79 24.00 -3.17
C TYR A 106 12.16 24.65 -3.34
N PHE A 107 12.48 25.66 -2.54
CA PHE A 107 13.74 26.40 -2.63
C PHE A 107 14.65 26.20 -1.40
N GLY A 108 14.26 25.33 -0.46
CA GLY A 108 14.97 25.12 0.80
C GLY A 108 16.49 24.92 0.65
N ASP A 109 16.89 24.21 -0.40
CA ASP A 109 18.30 23.98 -0.73
C ASP A 109 18.93 25.10 -1.58
N ASN A 110 18.12 25.98 -2.20
CA ASN A 110 18.55 27.05 -3.09
C ASN A 110 17.73 28.34 -2.86
N PRO A 111 17.88 29.02 -1.71
CA PRO A 111 17.08 30.20 -1.39
C PRO A 111 17.29 31.38 -2.35
N GLU A 112 18.37 31.38 -3.11
CA GLU A 112 18.66 32.38 -4.15
C GLU A 112 17.60 32.39 -5.26
N LEU A 113 16.93 31.26 -5.51
CA LEU A 113 15.84 31.16 -6.49
C LEU A 113 14.59 31.92 -6.05
N ALA A 114 14.40 32.12 -4.76
CA ALA A 114 13.31 32.93 -4.21
C ALA A 114 13.59 34.44 -4.29
N GLU A 115 14.84 34.87 -4.55
CA GLU A 115 15.19 36.29 -4.60
C GLU A 115 14.43 37.10 -5.68
N GLY A 116 14.10 36.44 -6.79
CA GLY A 116 13.29 37.06 -7.85
C GLY A 116 11.86 37.43 -7.48
N PHE A 117 11.37 36.91 -6.33
CA PHE A 117 9.97 37.10 -5.86
C PHE A 117 9.91 37.90 -4.55
N LYS A 118 11.01 38.55 -4.14
CA LYS A 118 11.06 39.30 -2.85
C LYS A 118 10.01 40.39 -2.72
N ASP A 119 9.67 41.05 -3.83
CA ASP A 119 8.77 42.20 -3.86
C ASP A 119 7.38 41.86 -4.44
N ASP A 120 7.15 40.60 -4.83
CA ASP A 120 5.92 40.16 -5.46
C ASP A 120 5.58 38.72 -5.03
N ASN A 121 4.64 38.58 -4.10
CA ASN A 121 4.16 37.28 -3.67
C ASN A 121 3.29 36.63 -4.76
N PRO A 122 3.77 35.60 -5.48
CA PRO A 122 2.99 34.96 -6.54
C PRO A 122 1.71 34.28 -6.06
N LEU A 123 1.56 34.07 -4.74
CA LEU A 123 0.38 33.51 -4.10
C LEU A 123 -0.51 34.59 -3.47
N ALA A 124 -0.29 35.87 -3.80
CA ALA A 124 -1.17 36.96 -3.35
C ALA A 124 -2.63 36.66 -3.71
N GLY A 125 -3.55 36.77 -2.75
CA GLY A 125 -4.97 36.42 -2.92
C GLY A 125 -5.25 34.91 -2.91
N SER A 126 -4.31 34.08 -2.51
CA SER A 126 -4.48 32.63 -2.34
C SER A 126 -4.76 32.22 -0.89
N ASP A 127 -5.31 33.13 -0.10
CA ASP A 127 -5.80 32.80 1.25
C ASP A 127 -6.78 31.62 1.15
N ASN A 128 -6.66 30.68 2.06
CA ASN A 128 -7.47 29.49 2.00
C ASN A 128 -7.70 28.86 3.38
N TYR A 129 -8.66 27.94 3.44
CA TYR A 129 -8.79 27.00 4.53
C TYR A 129 -8.26 25.62 4.12
N GLU A 130 -7.35 25.09 4.90
CA GLU A 130 -7.01 23.66 4.91
C GLU A 130 -7.96 22.94 5.85
N VAL A 131 -8.72 21.99 5.30
CA VAL A 131 -9.71 21.24 6.05
C VAL A 131 -9.24 19.82 6.23
N TYR A 132 -9.19 19.36 7.48
CA TYR A 132 -8.80 18.01 7.87
C TYR A 132 -10.03 17.19 8.24
N MET A 133 -10.11 15.95 7.79
CA MET A 133 -11.22 15.06 8.13
C MET A 133 -10.94 14.31 9.44
N LYS A 134 -12.01 13.98 10.17
CA LYS A 134 -11.90 13.04 11.29
C LYS A 134 -11.52 11.66 10.76
N THR A 135 -10.64 11.00 11.51
CA THR A 135 -10.30 9.59 11.25
C THR A 135 -11.57 8.75 11.17
N VAL A 136 -11.77 8.07 10.07
CA VAL A 136 -12.93 7.19 9.90
C VAL A 136 -12.83 6.06 10.92
N LYS A 137 -13.72 6.05 11.91
CA LYS A 137 -13.83 4.95 12.89
C LYS A 137 -14.30 3.69 12.15
N GLY A 138 -13.36 2.86 11.74
CA GLY A 138 -13.60 1.55 11.12
C GLY A 138 -12.75 0.50 11.80
N ASP A 139 -13.27 -0.72 11.93
CA ASP A 139 -12.46 -1.85 12.36
C ASP A 139 -11.34 -2.04 11.32
N ASN A 140 -10.07 -2.12 11.76
CA ASN A 140 -8.89 -2.31 10.90
C ASN A 140 -8.95 -3.58 10.04
N LYS A 141 -10.03 -4.33 10.14
CA LYS A 141 -10.25 -5.58 9.39
C LYS A 141 -10.65 -5.37 7.94
N ASP A 142 -11.25 -4.22 7.61
CA ASP A 142 -11.66 -3.92 6.23
C ASP A 142 -11.07 -2.59 5.73
N LEU A 143 -9.78 -2.64 5.42
CA LEU A 143 -9.00 -1.50 4.95
C LEU A 143 -9.51 -0.94 3.60
N ILE A 144 -10.08 -1.80 2.74
CA ILE A 144 -10.63 -1.38 1.45
C ILE A 144 -11.94 -0.60 1.66
N ALA A 145 -12.82 -1.09 2.54
CA ALA A 145 -14.03 -0.36 2.89
C ALA A 145 -13.71 0.98 3.53
N LYS A 146 -12.68 1.03 4.39
CA LYS A 146 -12.21 2.25 5.04
C LYS A 146 -11.69 3.28 4.02
N SER A 147 -10.85 2.87 3.07
CA SER A 147 -10.34 3.78 2.03
C SER A 147 -11.46 4.30 1.11
N LYS A 148 -12.44 3.45 0.79
CA LYS A 148 -13.62 3.84 0.00
C LYS A 148 -14.52 4.83 0.74
N SER A 149 -14.74 4.64 2.04
CA SER A 149 -15.53 5.57 2.85
C SER A 149 -14.82 6.92 3.00
N LEU A 150 -13.50 6.94 3.17
CA LEU A 150 -12.71 8.16 3.21
C LEU A 150 -12.85 8.98 1.93
N SER A 151 -12.73 8.34 0.77
CA SER A 151 -12.92 9.00 -0.52
C SER A 151 -14.36 9.52 -0.74
N ALA A 152 -15.37 8.77 -0.29
CA ALA A 152 -16.77 9.22 -0.38
C ALA A 152 -17.04 10.42 0.53
N THR A 153 -16.53 10.41 1.76
CA THR A 153 -16.62 11.54 2.70
C THR A 153 -15.93 12.78 2.16
N GLN A 154 -14.73 12.63 1.57
CA GLN A 154 -14.03 13.75 0.95
C GLN A 154 -14.84 14.35 -0.21
N GLN A 155 -15.45 13.52 -1.08
CA GLN A 155 -16.25 14.01 -2.19
C GLN A 155 -17.49 14.77 -1.70
N ASP A 156 -18.10 14.33 -0.61
CA ASP A 156 -19.25 14.99 -0.01
C ASP A 156 -18.86 16.33 0.61
N LEU A 157 -17.72 16.37 1.30
CA LEU A 157 -17.12 17.59 1.84
C LEU A 157 -16.79 18.60 0.73
N VAL A 158 -16.24 18.16 -0.41
CA VAL A 158 -15.98 19.02 -1.57
C VAL A 158 -17.28 19.66 -2.09
N LYS A 159 -18.34 18.87 -2.26
CA LYS A 159 -19.64 19.38 -2.73
C LYS A 159 -20.24 20.38 -1.76
N PHE A 160 -20.15 20.11 -0.47
CA PHE A 160 -20.61 21.03 0.57
C PHE A 160 -19.83 22.34 0.52
N ALA A 161 -18.49 22.29 0.54
CA ALA A 161 -17.65 23.49 0.48
C ALA A 161 -17.89 24.32 -0.79
N GLN A 162 -18.09 23.65 -1.94
CA GLN A 162 -18.44 24.34 -3.20
C GLN A 162 -19.82 25.01 -3.19
N SER A 163 -20.71 24.61 -2.29
CA SER A 163 -22.05 25.23 -2.17
C SER A 163 -22.08 26.47 -1.28
N LEU A 164 -20.98 26.78 -0.58
CA LEU A 164 -20.89 27.93 0.32
C LEU A 164 -20.68 29.23 -0.47
N ASP A 165 -21.37 30.26 -0.06
CA ASP A 165 -21.21 31.58 -0.66
C ASP A 165 -19.86 32.18 -0.29
N GLY A 166 -19.16 32.79 -1.24
CA GLY A 166 -17.80 33.33 -1.06
C GLY A 166 -16.67 32.33 -1.35
N VAL A 167 -16.98 31.07 -1.68
CA VAL A 167 -15.97 30.07 -2.09
C VAL A 167 -15.75 30.15 -3.60
N ARG A 168 -14.49 30.42 -4.00
CA ARG A 168 -14.07 30.46 -5.40
C ARG A 168 -13.77 29.07 -5.96
N GLN A 169 -13.02 28.30 -5.21
CA GLN A 169 -12.53 27.00 -5.65
C GLN A 169 -12.29 26.07 -4.45
N VAL A 170 -12.57 24.81 -4.65
CA VAL A 170 -12.23 23.77 -3.69
C VAL A 170 -11.33 22.75 -4.38
N ASN A 171 -10.10 22.63 -3.88
CA ASN A 171 -9.15 21.63 -4.32
C ASN A 171 -9.23 20.43 -3.37
N LYS A 172 -9.40 19.25 -3.92
CA LYS A 172 -9.27 18.00 -3.14
C LYS A 172 -7.82 17.57 -3.07
N SER A 173 -7.43 17.06 -1.94
CA SER A 173 -6.10 16.46 -1.81
C SER A 173 -5.99 15.21 -2.67
N ASP A 174 -4.97 15.17 -3.53
CA ASP A 174 -4.65 14.01 -4.35
C ASP A 174 -4.18 12.82 -3.49
N VAL A 175 -3.72 13.06 -2.27
CA VAL A 175 -3.31 12.01 -1.33
C VAL A 175 -4.46 11.05 -1.06
N VAL A 176 -5.68 11.57 -0.79
CA VAL A 176 -6.86 10.73 -0.55
C VAL A 176 -7.30 10.01 -1.82
N ALA A 177 -7.31 10.70 -2.97
CA ALA A 177 -7.70 10.12 -4.25
C ALA A 177 -6.70 9.06 -4.73
N ASN A 178 -5.40 9.34 -4.60
CA ASN A 178 -4.32 8.45 -5.00
C ASN A 178 -4.19 7.26 -4.07
N THR A 179 -4.54 7.40 -2.78
CA THR A 179 -4.55 6.30 -1.82
C THR A 179 -5.46 5.17 -2.30
N LEU A 180 -6.68 5.47 -2.72
CA LEU A 180 -7.62 4.45 -3.20
C LEU A 180 -7.10 3.76 -4.48
N SER A 181 -6.55 4.52 -5.42
CA SER A 181 -5.97 3.98 -6.65
C SER A 181 -4.73 3.12 -6.36
N SER A 182 -3.85 3.60 -5.49
CA SER A 182 -2.62 2.89 -5.09
C SER A 182 -2.95 1.59 -4.37
N VAL A 183 -3.95 1.60 -3.50
CA VAL A 183 -4.46 0.41 -2.80
C VAL A 183 -4.98 -0.64 -3.78
N ASN A 184 -5.84 -0.25 -4.72
CA ASN A 184 -6.39 -1.17 -5.71
C ASN A 184 -5.29 -1.78 -6.60
N MET A 185 -4.35 -0.96 -7.05
CA MET A 185 -3.22 -1.40 -7.86
C MET A 185 -2.29 -2.36 -7.08
N LEU A 186 -2.00 -2.04 -5.83
CA LEU A 186 -1.18 -2.86 -4.95
C LEU A 186 -1.84 -4.23 -4.71
N VAL A 187 -3.14 -4.25 -4.38
CA VAL A 187 -3.90 -5.50 -4.19
C VAL A 187 -3.89 -6.33 -5.47
N ALA A 188 -4.05 -5.72 -6.65
CA ALA A 188 -4.04 -6.41 -7.92
C ALA A 188 -2.67 -7.05 -8.21
N TYR A 189 -1.56 -6.30 -8.12
CA TYR A 189 -0.22 -6.83 -8.35
C TYR A 189 0.16 -7.94 -7.38
N VAL A 190 -0.20 -7.77 -6.12
CA VAL A 190 0.06 -8.78 -5.09
C VAL A 190 -0.73 -10.04 -5.34
N SER A 191 -2.01 -9.92 -5.67
CA SER A 191 -2.84 -11.08 -6.02
C SER A 191 -2.25 -11.87 -7.19
N ILE A 192 -1.80 -11.18 -8.24
CA ILE A 192 -1.13 -11.80 -9.39
C ILE A 192 0.17 -12.50 -8.96
N ALA A 193 0.99 -11.84 -8.15
CA ALA A 193 2.23 -12.43 -7.66
C ALA A 193 1.98 -13.68 -6.80
N ILE A 194 1.01 -13.63 -5.88
CA ILE A 194 0.61 -14.78 -5.05
C ILE A 194 0.13 -15.93 -5.94
N ILE A 195 -0.75 -15.68 -6.89
CA ILE A 195 -1.25 -16.70 -7.81
C ILE A 195 -0.11 -17.35 -8.60
N ALA A 196 0.82 -16.55 -9.14
CA ALA A 196 1.96 -17.05 -9.89
C ALA A 196 2.88 -17.94 -9.04
N ILE A 197 3.15 -17.54 -7.79
CA ILE A 197 3.97 -18.32 -6.85
C ILE A 197 3.25 -19.62 -6.47
N LEU A 198 1.96 -19.56 -6.15
CA LEU A 198 1.17 -20.76 -5.80
C LEU A 198 1.09 -21.75 -6.96
N LEU A 199 0.93 -21.27 -8.20
CA LEU A 199 0.98 -22.13 -9.39
C LEU A 199 2.36 -22.79 -9.54
N GLY A 200 3.44 -22.03 -9.39
CA GLY A 200 4.80 -22.57 -9.44
C GLY A 200 5.05 -23.64 -8.38
N VAL A 201 4.65 -23.37 -7.14
CA VAL A 201 4.76 -24.33 -6.03
C VAL A 201 3.92 -25.58 -6.31
N SER A 202 2.69 -25.42 -6.80
CA SER A 202 1.78 -26.53 -7.12
C SER A 202 2.37 -27.46 -8.21
N ILE A 203 2.86 -26.88 -9.30
CA ILE A 203 3.50 -27.63 -10.39
C ILE A 203 4.73 -28.40 -9.85
N PHE A 204 5.52 -27.72 -9.02
CA PHE A 204 6.71 -28.34 -8.44
C PHE A 204 6.37 -29.49 -7.49
N LEU A 205 5.37 -29.34 -6.62
CA LEU A 205 4.89 -30.39 -5.71
C LEU A 205 4.32 -31.60 -6.48
N ILE A 206 3.51 -31.33 -7.51
CA ILE A 206 2.94 -32.40 -8.35
C ILE A 206 4.07 -33.16 -9.05
N SER A 207 5.01 -32.44 -9.67
CA SER A 207 6.17 -33.08 -10.35
C SER A 207 7.00 -33.92 -9.37
N ASN A 208 7.22 -33.42 -8.17
CA ASN A 208 7.96 -34.15 -7.14
C ASN A 208 7.21 -35.41 -6.68
N THR A 209 5.89 -35.30 -6.46
CA THR A 209 5.04 -36.45 -6.05
C THR A 209 5.03 -37.54 -7.12
N ILE A 210 4.90 -37.17 -8.38
CA ILE A 210 4.95 -38.11 -9.51
C ILE A 210 6.32 -38.80 -9.59
N THR A 211 7.42 -38.04 -9.47
CA THR A 211 8.77 -38.57 -9.49
C THR A 211 9.00 -39.58 -8.36
N ILE A 212 8.46 -39.30 -7.16
CA ILE A 212 8.49 -40.25 -6.04
C ILE A 212 7.73 -41.53 -6.41
N GLY A 213 6.49 -41.40 -6.86
CA GLY A 213 5.64 -42.52 -7.23
C GLY A 213 6.30 -43.44 -8.24
N ILE A 214 6.91 -42.87 -9.27
CA ILE A 214 7.64 -43.61 -10.31
C ILE A 214 8.90 -44.27 -9.71
N THR A 215 9.65 -43.57 -8.85
CA THR A 215 10.89 -44.11 -8.29
C THR A 215 10.64 -45.29 -7.39
N VAL A 216 9.59 -45.24 -6.57
CA VAL A 216 9.21 -46.35 -5.65
C VAL A 216 8.77 -47.59 -6.44
N ARG A 217 8.11 -47.41 -7.59
CA ARG A 217 7.60 -48.51 -8.44
C ARG A 217 8.48 -48.82 -9.65
N LYS A 218 9.72 -48.36 -9.65
CA LYS A 218 10.62 -48.48 -10.80
C LYS A 218 10.85 -49.93 -11.22
N GLU A 219 10.97 -50.85 -10.28
CA GLU A 219 11.15 -52.30 -10.56
C GLU A 219 9.89 -52.92 -11.16
N GLU A 220 8.70 -52.57 -10.61
CA GLU A 220 7.39 -53.04 -11.16
C GLU A 220 7.18 -52.53 -12.58
N ILE A 221 7.48 -51.25 -12.85
CA ILE A 221 7.40 -50.66 -14.18
C ILE A 221 8.40 -51.31 -15.16
N GLY A 222 9.59 -51.64 -14.64
CA GLY A 222 10.60 -52.40 -15.43
C GLY A 222 10.09 -53.76 -15.86
N ILE A 223 9.45 -54.48 -14.97
CA ILE A 223 8.84 -55.81 -15.29
C ILE A 223 7.69 -55.67 -16.27
N MET A 224 6.79 -54.67 -16.08
CA MET A 224 5.69 -54.40 -16.99
C MET A 224 6.19 -54.08 -18.40
N LYS A 225 7.29 -53.35 -18.54
CA LYS A 225 7.91 -53.01 -19.82
C LYS A 225 8.50 -54.22 -20.51
N LEU A 226 9.08 -55.19 -19.76
CA LEU A 226 9.57 -56.47 -20.27
C LEU A 226 8.42 -57.38 -20.77
N ILE A 227 7.23 -57.28 -20.20
CA ILE A 227 6.05 -58.06 -20.61
C ILE A 227 5.29 -57.40 -21.76
N GLY A 228 5.74 -56.22 -22.27
CA GLY A 228 5.19 -55.57 -23.45
C GLY A 228 4.25 -54.37 -23.15
N ALA A 229 4.25 -53.81 -21.93
CA ALA A 229 3.51 -52.59 -21.65
C ALA A 229 4.05 -51.39 -22.48
N THR A 230 3.17 -50.67 -23.13
CA THR A 230 3.49 -49.51 -23.95
C THR A 230 3.75 -48.27 -23.05
N ASN A 231 4.43 -47.25 -23.57
CA ASN A 231 4.71 -45.99 -22.83
C ASN A 231 3.46 -45.17 -22.48
N PHE A 232 2.29 -45.69 -22.78
CA PHE A 232 0.99 -45.05 -22.47
C PHE A 232 0.39 -45.53 -21.14
N PHE A 233 1.08 -46.43 -20.46
CA PHE A 233 0.66 -46.98 -19.17
C PHE A 233 1.24 -46.22 -18.01
#